data_92e9e8c238bd3c9d0a5c3cbcf9054422
#
_entry.id   92e9e8c238bd3c9d0a5c3cbcf9054422
#
_cell.length_a   1.000
_cell.length_b   1.000
_cell.length_c   1.000
_cell.angle_alpha   90.00
_cell.angle_beta   90.00
_cell.angle_gamma   90.00
#
_symmetry.space_group_name_H-M   'P 1'
#
loop_
_entity.id
_entity.type
_entity.pdbx_description
1 polymer ?
#
loop_
_entity_poly.entity_id
_entity_poly.type
_entity_poly.pdbx_seq_one_letter_code
_entity_poly.pdbx_strand_id
1 'polypeptide(L)'
;AWVAAGTAISSLSTTVVAGSTNTMAATGIGGSSGSLISVGDFVKVSGFSGGYAANNGFFKVTARTDNLLTLAEAKDTAGASVLAACSSQAGISVQRMGYLVTGTTEKSLAFEEAFIDISVYAEYLGMVAKGMSLSIPIEGIIKGSFDFMGKSIVGPAGTTYTGSVVAATTTDPMDGNTTGMTLRVDGTPSAIITTLDLALDNGNDYALAAFQSVPQRIKVGRSNLSGRMGLYLTGSTYWTKYLAETPIALGAVLLDPLGLTGYAIDIPSVKLSGFPKPNVTENDITIDCSFQAIRDATTGLVNWKWHKLA
;
A
#
# COMPACT_ATOMS: atom_id res chain seq x y z
N ALA A 1 -4.97 10.21 -4.90
CA ALA A 1 -5.94 9.84 -5.96
C ALA A 1 -6.06 8.32 -6.06
N TRP A 2 -7.26 7.79 -6.20
CA TRP A 2 -7.51 6.38 -6.45
C TRP A 2 -7.45 6.09 -7.94
N VAL A 3 -6.66 5.09 -8.32
CA VAL A 3 -6.61 4.54 -9.68
C VAL A 3 -7.20 3.14 -9.64
N ALA A 4 -8.27 2.92 -10.39
CA ALA A 4 -8.94 1.63 -10.46
C ALA A 4 -8.02 0.54 -11.03
N ALA A 5 -8.31 -0.72 -10.70
CA ALA A 5 -7.67 -1.86 -11.35
C ALA A 5 -7.86 -1.78 -12.88
N GLY A 6 -6.85 -2.22 -13.61
CA GLY A 6 -6.94 -2.33 -15.07
C GLY A 6 -7.86 -3.47 -15.50
N THR A 7 -8.29 -3.46 -16.76
CA THR A 7 -8.94 -4.64 -17.35
C THR A 7 -7.94 -5.79 -17.42
N ALA A 8 -8.36 -6.99 -17.11
CA ALA A 8 -7.51 -8.16 -17.20
C ALA A 8 -7.11 -8.43 -18.67
N ILE A 9 -5.83 -8.68 -18.90
CA ILE A 9 -5.30 -9.17 -20.18
C ILE A 9 -5.36 -10.69 -20.07
N SER A 10 -6.26 -11.33 -20.77
CA SER A 10 -6.56 -12.77 -20.64
C SER A 10 -6.17 -13.54 -21.90
N SER A 11 -6.23 -14.87 -21.78
CA SER A 11 -5.91 -15.81 -22.88
C SER A 11 -4.47 -15.71 -23.38
N LEU A 12 -3.55 -15.26 -22.51
CA LEU A 12 -2.13 -15.19 -22.84
C LEU A 12 -1.52 -16.59 -22.91
N SER A 13 -0.60 -16.79 -23.86
CA SER A 13 0.32 -17.94 -23.87
C SER A 13 1.65 -17.46 -23.30
N THR A 14 1.95 -17.86 -22.06
CA THR A 14 2.99 -17.23 -21.28
C THR A 14 4.17 -18.15 -21.05
N THR A 15 5.37 -17.66 -21.33
CA THR A 15 6.66 -18.26 -20.95
C THR A 15 7.16 -17.61 -19.66
N VAL A 16 7.61 -18.40 -18.71
CA VAL A 16 8.18 -17.92 -17.46
C VAL A 16 9.65 -18.35 -17.35
N VAL A 17 10.52 -17.39 -17.08
CA VAL A 17 11.91 -17.64 -16.70
C VAL A 17 12.05 -17.33 -15.22
N ALA A 18 12.36 -18.33 -14.43
CA ALA A 18 12.60 -18.22 -13.00
C ALA A 18 14.12 -18.18 -12.72
N GLY A 19 14.51 -17.47 -11.67
CA GLY A 19 15.91 -17.38 -11.25
C GLY A 19 16.27 -16.01 -10.68
N SER A 20 17.47 -15.54 -10.98
CA SER A 20 17.92 -14.22 -10.54
C SER A 20 17.10 -13.07 -11.14
N THR A 21 16.51 -13.29 -12.32
CA THR A 21 15.60 -12.35 -12.98
C THR A 21 14.32 -13.11 -13.33
N ASN A 22 13.27 -12.86 -12.56
CA ASN A 22 11.98 -13.47 -12.80
C ASN A 22 11.25 -12.71 -13.92
N THR A 23 10.98 -13.36 -15.04
CA THR A 23 10.28 -12.73 -16.14
C THR A 23 9.11 -13.54 -16.64
N MET A 24 8.06 -12.86 -17.09
CA MET A 24 6.94 -13.42 -17.82
C MET A 24 6.87 -12.79 -19.20
N ALA A 25 6.84 -13.61 -20.24
CA ALA A 25 6.77 -13.17 -21.62
C ALA A 25 5.52 -13.73 -22.31
N ALA A 26 4.74 -12.86 -22.91
CA ALA A 26 3.63 -13.18 -23.81
C ALA A 26 3.33 -11.96 -24.68
N THR A 27 2.78 -12.19 -25.87
CA THR A 27 2.39 -11.09 -26.76
C THR A 27 1.34 -10.21 -26.08
N GLY A 28 1.67 -8.91 -25.91
CA GLY A 28 0.78 -7.93 -25.31
C GLY A 28 0.64 -7.99 -23.79
N ILE A 29 1.46 -8.76 -23.08
CA ILE A 29 1.41 -8.89 -21.61
C ILE A 29 1.62 -7.56 -20.89
N GLY A 30 2.39 -6.63 -21.46
CA GLY A 30 2.60 -5.28 -20.92
C GLY A 30 1.38 -4.37 -21.01
N GLY A 31 0.34 -4.79 -21.71
CA GLY A 31 -0.90 -4.08 -21.87
C GLY A 31 -0.89 -3.03 -22.97
N SER A 32 -2.08 -2.65 -23.39
CA SER A 32 -2.38 -1.54 -24.32
C SER A 32 -3.22 -0.47 -23.63
N SER A 33 -3.63 0.58 -24.34
CA SER A 33 -4.41 1.68 -23.75
C SER A 33 -5.62 1.16 -22.95
N GLY A 34 -5.73 1.55 -21.67
CA GLY A 34 -6.75 1.10 -20.71
C GLY A 34 -6.31 -0.03 -19.79
N SER A 35 -5.36 -0.87 -20.20
CA SER A 35 -4.80 -1.94 -19.40
C SER A 35 -3.29 -1.79 -19.18
N LEU A 36 -2.76 -0.61 -19.46
CA LEU A 36 -1.32 -0.35 -19.40
C LEU A 36 -0.77 -0.63 -18.01
N ILE A 37 0.17 -1.57 -17.95
CA ILE A 37 0.94 -1.89 -16.77
C ILE A 37 2.19 -1.00 -16.77
N SER A 38 2.52 -0.39 -15.66
CA SER A 38 3.69 0.46 -15.50
C SER A 38 4.69 -0.14 -14.51
N VAL A 39 5.94 0.27 -14.62
CA VAL A 39 6.95 -0.08 -13.61
C VAL A 39 6.50 0.47 -12.25
N GLY A 40 6.59 -0.36 -11.21
CA GLY A 40 6.08 -0.07 -9.87
C GLY A 40 4.63 -0.44 -9.64
N ASP A 41 3.89 -0.90 -10.65
CA ASP A 41 2.54 -1.43 -10.45
C ASP A 41 2.59 -2.86 -9.92
N PHE A 42 1.56 -3.23 -9.15
CA PHE A 42 1.27 -4.62 -8.81
C PHE A 42 0.32 -5.21 -9.84
N VAL A 43 0.58 -6.46 -10.20
CA VAL A 43 -0.26 -7.24 -11.10
C VAL A 43 -0.71 -8.53 -10.42
N LYS A 44 -1.95 -8.94 -10.65
CA LYS A 44 -2.45 -10.27 -10.32
C LYS A 44 -2.25 -11.15 -11.53
N VAL A 45 -1.58 -12.26 -11.33
CA VAL A 45 -1.40 -13.32 -12.34
C VAL A 45 -2.24 -14.51 -11.94
N SER A 46 -2.96 -15.08 -12.88
CA SER A 46 -3.81 -16.25 -12.65
C SER A 46 -3.90 -17.12 -13.91
N GLY A 47 -4.35 -18.36 -13.74
CA GLY A 47 -4.55 -19.31 -14.84
C GLY A 47 -3.44 -20.37 -14.97
N PHE A 48 -2.34 -20.25 -14.24
CA PHE A 48 -1.35 -21.32 -14.19
C PHE A 48 -1.89 -22.52 -13.41
N SER A 49 -1.58 -23.73 -13.89
CA SER A 49 -2.04 -24.99 -13.31
C SER A 49 -0.92 -26.03 -13.20
N GLY A 50 -1.20 -27.13 -12.50
CA GLY A 50 -0.23 -28.21 -12.29
C GLY A 50 1.05 -27.73 -11.60
N GLY A 51 2.22 -28.15 -12.10
CA GLY A 51 3.53 -27.79 -11.56
C GLY A 51 3.87 -26.30 -11.62
N TYR A 52 3.05 -25.51 -12.30
CA TYR A 52 3.25 -24.05 -12.47
C TYR A 52 2.28 -23.20 -11.65
N ALA A 53 1.48 -23.82 -10.79
CA ALA A 53 0.49 -23.11 -9.97
C ALA A 53 1.10 -22.01 -9.08
N ALA A 54 2.37 -22.16 -8.70
CA ALA A 54 3.14 -21.15 -7.95
C ALA A 54 3.32 -19.82 -8.71
N ASN A 55 3.11 -19.79 -10.03
CA ASN A 55 3.15 -18.57 -10.84
C ASN A 55 1.87 -17.73 -10.71
N ASN A 56 0.83 -18.24 -10.05
CA ASN A 56 -0.33 -17.41 -9.70
C ASN A 56 -0.01 -16.57 -8.45
N GLY A 57 -0.48 -15.35 -8.44
CA GLY A 57 -0.27 -14.48 -7.29
C GLY A 57 -0.17 -13.00 -7.64
N PHE A 58 0.33 -12.23 -6.70
CA PHE A 58 0.51 -10.80 -6.85
C PHE A 58 2.01 -10.48 -6.97
N PHE A 59 2.39 -9.76 -8.02
CA PHE A 59 3.77 -9.45 -8.31
C PHE A 59 3.95 -7.96 -8.60
N LYS A 60 5.06 -7.38 -8.13
CA LYS A 60 5.46 -6.02 -8.47
C LYS A 60 6.23 -6.03 -9.79
N VAL A 61 5.86 -5.16 -10.70
CA VAL A 61 6.56 -4.98 -11.99
C VAL A 61 7.78 -4.08 -11.77
N THR A 62 8.95 -4.59 -12.06
CA THR A 62 10.22 -3.84 -11.93
C THR A 62 10.78 -3.37 -13.27
N ALA A 63 10.45 -4.07 -14.36
CA ALA A 63 10.69 -3.61 -15.72
C ALA A 63 9.62 -4.16 -16.65
N ARG A 64 9.38 -3.49 -17.77
CA ARG A 64 8.40 -3.91 -18.76
C ARG A 64 8.78 -3.55 -20.18
N THR A 65 8.36 -4.39 -21.11
CA THR A 65 8.13 -4.06 -22.52
C THR A 65 6.69 -4.47 -22.87
N ASP A 66 6.26 -4.27 -24.11
CA ASP A 66 4.92 -4.69 -24.53
C ASP A 66 4.70 -6.22 -24.40
N ASN A 67 5.76 -7.00 -24.51
CA ASN A 67 5.71 -8.47 -24.51
C ASN A 67 6.45 -9.13 -23.35
N LEU A 68 7.00 -8.35 -22.40
CA LEU A 68 7.77 -8.88 -21.29
C LEU A 68 7.52 -8.06 -20.02
N LEU A 69 7.27 -8.75 -18.94
CA LEU A 69 7.27 -8.20 -17.58
C LEU A 69 8.43 -8.81 -16.78
N THR A 70 9.19 -7.97 -16.10
CA THR A 70 10.12 -8.38 -15.05
C THR A 70 9.45 -8.17 -13.72
N LEU A 71 9.42 -9.21 -12.89
CA LEU A 71 8.62 -9.27 -11.68
C LEU A 71 9.51 -9.39 -10.45
N ALA A 72 9.22 -8.58 -9.44
CA ALA A 72 9.64 -8.83 -8.08
C ALA A 72 8.41 -9.35 -7.31
N GLU A 73 8.68 -10.23 -6.39
CA GLU A 73 7.61 -10.96 -5.71
C GLU A 73 6.88 -10.14 -4.67
N ALA A 74 5.55 -10.12 -4.78
CA ALA A 74 4.69 -10.21 -3.64
C ALA A 74 4.47 -11.73 -3.45
N LYS A 75 4.88 -12.29 -2.31
CA LYS A 75 4.89 -13.74 -2.10
C LYS A 75 3.55 -14.41 -2.29
N ASP A 76 3.58 -15.66 -2.70
CA ASP A 76 2.45 -16.56 -2.64
C ASP A 76 2.10 -16.93 -1.18
N THR A 77 0.99 -17.61 -1.00
CA THR A 77 0.50 -18.10 0.30
C THR A 77 1.44 -19.07 1.01
N ALA A 78 2.42 -19.64 0.31
CA ALA A 78 3.40 -20.58 0.86
C ALA A 78 4.72 -19.89 1.27
N GLY A 79 4.83 -18.57 1.06
CA GLY A 79 6.05 -17.83 1.35
C GLY A 79 7.20 -18.14 0.39
N ALA A 80 6.97 -18.96 -0.62
CA ALA A 80 7.94 -19.25 -1.66
C ALA A 80 7.92 -18.14 -2.70
N SER A 81 9.07 -17.62 -2.99
CA SER A 81 9.25 -16.41 -3.78
C SER A 81 9.84 -16.68 -5.16
N VAL A 82 9.68 -17.86 -5.67
CA VAL A 82 10.29 -18.28 -6.94
C VAL A 82 9.23 -18.70 -7.93
N LEU A 83 9.15 -17.98 -9.05
CA LEU A 83 8.35 -18.42 -10.18
C LEU A 83 8.85 -19.80 -10.67
N ALA A 84 7.95 -20.68 -11.01
CA ALA A 84 8.29 -21.94 -11.67
C ALA A 84 8.50 -21.67 -13.17
N ALA A 85 9.69 -22.01 -13.69
CA ALA A 85 9.99 -21.87 -15.11
C ALA A 85 9.06 -22.71 -15.96
N CYS A 86 8.45 -22.13 -16.99
CA CYS A 86 7.67 -22.87 -17.99
C CYS A 86 7.95 -22.36 -19.40
N SER A 87 7.94 -23.25 -20.36
CA SER A 87 8.21 -22.93 -21.77
C SER A 87 7.04 -22.23 -22.47
N SER A 88 5.83 -22.63 -22.12
CA SER A 88 4.60 -21.97 -22.58
C SER A 88 3.39 -22.54 -21.83
N GLN A 89 2.53 -21.69 -21.32
CA GLN A 89 1.22 -22.08 -20.78
C GLN A 89 0.16 -21.12 -21.28
N ALA A 90 -0.91 -21.68 -21.84
CA ALA A 90 -2.04 -20.92 -22.36
C ALA A 90 -3.09 -20.61 -21.28
N GLY A 91 -3.96 -19.65 -21.53
CA GLY A 91 -5.06 -19.31 -20.64
C GLY A 91 -4.68 -18.43 -19.46
N ILE A 92 -3.49 -17.84 -19.49
CA ILE A 92 -3.02 -16.97 -18.42
C ILE A 92 -3.69 -15.60 -18.51
N SER A 93 -4.01 -15.07 -17.33
CA SER A 93 -4.56 -13.73 -17.17
C SER A 93 -3.65 -12.88 -16.29
N VAL A 94 -3.40 -11.66 -16.72
CA VAL A 94 -2.63 -10.65 -15.97
C VAL A 94 -3.47 -9.39 -15.84
N GLN A 95 -3.66 -8.94 -14.61
CA GLN A 95 -4.45 -7.75 -14.31
C GLN A 95 -3.67 -6.76 -13.46
N ARG A 96 -3.61 -5.50 -13.86
CA ARG A 96 -3.07 -4.43 -13.02
C ARG A 96 -3.99 -4.18 -11.83
N MET A 97 -3.43 -4.16 -10.63
CA MET A 97 -4.17 -3.85 -9.40
C MET A 97 -4.50 -2.36 -9.30
N GLY A 98 -5.61 -2.06 -8.62
CA GLY A 98 -5.95 -0.69 -8.26
C GLY A 98 -5.02 -0.15 -7.18
N TYR A 99 -4.77 1.15 -7.19
CA TYR A 99 -3.89 1.76 -6.20
C TYR A 99 -4.33 3.16 -5.80
N LEU A 100 -3.94 3.54 -4.60
CA LEU A 100 -4.03 4.89 -4.07
C LEU A 100 -2.66 5.54 -4.15
N VAL A 101 -2.62 6.78 -4.60
CA VAL A 101 -1.39 7.57 -4.74
C VAL A 101 -1.69 9.02 -4.35
N THR A 102 -0.68 9.76 -3.97
CA THR A 102 -0.80 11.22 -3.79
C THR A 102 -1.33 11.86 -5.06
N GLY A 103 -2.35 12.70 -4.94
CA GLY A 103 -2.98 13.37 -6.07
C GLY A 103 -3.35 14.80 -5.74
N THR A 104 -3.67 15.57 -6.78
CA THR A 104 -4.05 16.98 -6.68
C THR A 104 -5.58 17.19 -6.65
N THR A 105 -6.35 16.14 -6.95
CA THR A 105 -7.81 16.21 -6.95
C THR A 105 -8.36 15.95 -5.57
N GLU A 106 -8.99 16.95 -4.99
CA GLU A 106 -9.70 16.83 -3.72
C GLU A 106 -10.94 15.94 -3.88
N LYS A 107 -11.15 15.06 -2.89
CA LYS A 107 -12.33 14.21 -2.75
C LYS A 107 -12.93 14.45 -1.39
N SER A 108 -14.22 14.77 -1.35
CA SER A 108 -14.97 14.88 -0.11
C SER A 108 -15.94 13.70 0.04
N LEU A 109 -16.19 13.33 1.26
CA LEU A 109 -17.11 12.27 1.67
C LEU A 109 -18.18 12.87 2.57
N ALA A 110 -19.31 12.18 2.69
CA ALA A 110 -20.28 12.39 3.73
C ALA A 110 -20.24 11.17 4.67
N PHE A 111 -20.27 11.40 5.98
CA PHE A 111 -20.35 10.35 6.98
C PHE A 111 -21.65 10.46 7.73
N GLU A 112 -22.37 9.36 7.84
CA GLU A 112 -23.54 9.25 8.69
C GLU A 112 -23.17 8.55 10.00
N GLU A 113 -23.52 9.16 11.11
CA GLU A 113 -23.49 8.55 12.44
C GLU A 113 -24.93 8.18 12.83
N ALA A 114 -25.17 6.90 13.09
CA ALA A 114 -26.48 6.36 13.35
C ALA A 114 -26.57 5.76 14.76
N PHE A 115 -27.39 6.33 15.59
CA PHE A 115 -27.79 5.78 16.88
C PHE A 115 -29.13 5.02 16.69
N ILE A 116 -29.03 3.77 16.25
CA ILE A 116 -30.16 2.97 15.74
C ILE A 116 -31.19 2.69 16.84
N ASP A 117 -30.74 2.49 18.07
CA ASP A 117 -31.56 2.19 19.26
C ASP A 117 -32.52 3.32 19.59
N ILE A 118 -32.19 4.56 19.34
CA ILE A 118 -32.99 5.75 19.58
C ILE A 118 -33.47 6.47 18.30
N SER A 119 -33.18 5.88 17.13
CA SER A 119 -33.51 6.43 15.80
C SER A 119 -33.05 7.88 15.61
N VAL A 120 -31.79 8.15 15.96
CA VAL A 120 -31.18 9.47 15.78
C VAL A 120 -30.00 9.34 14.79
N TYR A 121 -29.98 10.24 13.80
CA TYR A 121 -29.00 10.25 12.73
C TYR A 121 -28.38 11.63 12.57
N ALA A 122 -27.08 11.68 12.36
CA ALA A 122 -26.34 12.89 12.04
C ALA A 122 -25.46 12.68 10.82
N GLU A 123 -25.40 13.66 9.92
CA GLU A 123 -24.57 13.59 8.71
C GLU A 123 -23.47 14.65 8.78
N TYR A 124 -22.21 14.20 8.64
CA TYR A 124 -21.03 15.04 8.54
C TYR A 124 -20.68 15.26 7.08
N LEU A 125 -20.75 16.51 6.63
CA LEU A 125 -20.58 16.88 5.22
C LEU A 125 -19.22 17.49 4.94
N GLY A 126 -18.76 17.28 3.70
CA GLY A 126 -17.50 17.83 3.21
C GLY A 126 -16.29 17.27 3.96
N MET A 127 -16.34 16.00 4.34
CA MET A 127 -15.27 15.30 5.03
C MET A 127 -14.11 15.03 4.08
N VAL A 128 -12.94 15.58 4.38
CA VAL A 128 -11.70 15.41 3.61
C VAL A 128 -10.67 14.70 4.46
N ALA A 129 -9.99 13.70 3.91
CA ALA A 129 -8.96 12.96 4.63
C ALA A 129 -7.78 13.89 4.96
N LYS A 130 -7.54 14.12 6.25
CA LYS A 130 -6.42 14.89 6.78
C LYS A 130 -5.17 14.05 6.89
N GLY A 131 -5.32 12.84 7.44
CA GLY A 131 -4.19 11.97 7.71
C GLY A 131 -4.58 10.50 7.72
N MET A 132 -3.56 9.67 7.81
CA MET A 132 -3.68 8.23 7.97
C MET A 132 -2.49 7.74 8.79
N SER A 133 -2.74 6.84 9.72
CA SER A 133 -1.66 6.08 10.34
C SER A 133 -1.85 4.58 10.11
N LEU A 134 -0.75 3.86 10.00
CA LEU A 134 -0.73 2.40 9.88
C LEU A 134 0.38 1.87 10.74
N SER A 135 0.07 0.88 11.57
CA SER A 135 1.05 0.19 12.42
C SER A 135 1.07 -1.29 12.08
N ILE A 136 2.25 -1.78 11.70
CA ILE A 136 2.52 -3.16 11.34
C ILE A 136 3.46 -3.73 12.41
N PRO A 137 2.93 -4.39 13.47
CA PRO A 137 3.74 -5.01 14.51
C PRO A 137 4.33 -6.34 14.03
N ILE A 138 5.35 -6.84 14.72
CA ILE A 138 5.90 -8.19 14.51
C ILE A 138 4.88 -9.28 14.87
N GLU A 139 4.08 -9.03 15.89
CA GLU A 139 3.00 -9.89 16.36
C GLU A 139 1.77 -9.04 16.64
N GLY A 140 0.58 -9.60 16.36
CA GLY A 140 -0.70 -8.96 16.59
C GLY A 140 -1.30 -8.28 15.36
N ILE A 141 -2.51 -7.80 15.53
CA ILE A 141 -3.36 -7.27 14.46
C ILE A 141 -2.78 -5.96 13.91
N ILE A 142 -2.68 -5.85 12.58
CA ILE A 142 -2.33 -4.63 11.89
C ILE A 142 -3.45 -3.60 12.08
N LYS A 143 -3.08 -2.40 12.53
CA LYS A 143 -4.04 -1.33 12.82
C LYS A 143 -3.79 -0.13 11.91
N GLY A 144 -4.89 0.41 11.37
CA GLY A 144 -4.87 1.66 10.63
C GLY A 144 -5.92 2.62 11.17
N SER A 145 -5.63 3.90 11.14
CA SER A 145 -6.59 4.96 11.42
C SER A 145 -6.58 6.01 10.33
N PHE A 146 -7.71 6.67 10.14
CA PHE A 146 -7.85 7.78 9.21
C PHE A 146 -8.40 8.98 9.97
N ASP A 147 -7.77 10.12 9.79
CA ASP A 147 -8.22 11.40 10.33
C ASP A 147 -8.94 12.19 9.24
N PHE A 148 -10.11 12.71 9.55
CA PHE A 148 -10.91 13.50 8.63
C PHE A 148 -11.17 14.90 9.18
N MET A 149 -11.24 15.86 8.28
CA MET A 149 -11.71 17.22 8.56
C MET A 149 -13.06 17.42 7.87
N GLY A 150 -14.07 17.81 8.62
CA GLY A 150 -15.41 18.10 8.11
C GLY A 150 -15.67 19.58 7.96
N LYS A 151 -16.60 19.93 7.08
CA LYS A 151 -17.03 21.31 6.87
C LYS A 151 -18.26 21.68 7.69
N SER A 152 -19.25 20.79 7.76
CA SER A 152 -20.51 21.04 8.46
C SER A 152 -21.15 19.74 8.93
N ILE A 153 -22.10 19.88 9.85
CA ILE A 153 -22.96 18.80 10.34
C ILE A 153 -24.40 19.15 10.04
N VAL A 154 -25.20 18.14 9.66
CA VAL A 154 -26.65 18.21 9.51
C VAL A 154 -27.30 17.22 10.47
N GLY A 155 -28.37 17.62 11.13
CA GLY A 155 -29.07 16.79 12.09
C GLY A 155 -29.09 17.43 13.48
N PRO A 156 -29.65 16.70 14.50
CA PRO A 156 -30.14 15.33 14.41
C PRO A 156 -31.45 15.19 13.61
N ALA A 157 -31.63 14.06 12.94
CA ALA A 157 -32.86 13.68 12.23
C ALA A 157 -33.39 12.33 12.74
N GLY A 158 -34.69 12.09 12.59
CA GLY A 158 -35.33 10.82 12.95
C GLY A 158 -35.26 9.74 11.85
N THR A 159 -34.64 10.05 10.70
CA THR A 159 -34.51 9.13 9.56
C THR A 159 -33.11 9.16 9.02
N THR A 160 -32.64 8.02 8.50
CA THR A 160 -31.33 7.90 7.85
C THR A 160 -31.22 8.80 6.62
N TYR A 161 -30.03 9.34 6.38
CA TYR A 161 -29.68 10.09 5.16
C TYR A 161 -29.24 9.15 4.03
N THR A 162 -28.79 7.93 4.36
CA THR A 162 -28.33 6.94 3.38
C THR A 162 -29.46 6.01 2.97
N GLY A 163 -29.57 5.74 1.66
CA GLY A 163 -30.64 4.87 1.13
C GLY A 163 -30.40 3.38 1.30
N SER A 164 -29.12 2.95 1.45
CA SER A 164 -28.75 1.55 1.66
C SER A 164 -27.41 1.44 2.37
N VAL A 165 -27.29 0.47 3.24
CA VAL A 165 -26.06 0.18 3.99
C VAL A 165 -25.47 -1.12 3.47
N VAL A 166 -24.18 -1.10 3.16
CA VAL A 166 -23.43 -2.31 2.84
C VAL A 166 -22.93 -2.91 4.15
N ALA A 167 -23.17 -4.21 4.34
CA ALA A 167 -22.67 -4.91 5.52
C ALA A 167 -21.14 -4.83 5.64
N ALA A 168 -20.65 -4.79 6.88
CA ALA A 168 -19.22 -4.86 7.15
C ALA A 168 -18.65 -6.18 6.63
N THR A 169 -17.37 -6.15 6.22
CA THR A 169 -16.66 -7.37 5.83
C THR A 169 -16.51 -8.31 7.02
N THR A 170 -16.62 -9.61 6.74
CA THR A 170 -16.37 -10.69 7.70
C THR A 170 -14.99 -11.34 7.50
N THR A 171 -14.14 -10.75 6.66
CA THR A 171 -12.76 -11.23 6.43
C THR A 171 -11.96 -11.08 7.71
N ASP A 172 -11.20 -12.12 8.04
CA ASP A 172 -10.32 -12.10 9.21
C ASP A 172 -9.31 -10.96 9.14
N PRO A 173 -8.98 -10.33 10.26
CA PRO A 173 -8.02 -9.24 10.29
C PRO A 173 -6.62 -9.73 9.89
N MET A 174 -5.86 -8.89 9.24
CA MET A 174 -4.45 -9.13 8.94
C MET A 174 -3.63 -8.98 10.21
N ASP A 175 -2.72 -9.89 10.45
CA ASP A 175 -1.76 -9.82 11.56
C ASP A 175 -0.31 -9.88 11.08
N GLY A 176 0.62 -9.43 11.90
CA GLY A 176 2.04 -9.38 11.56
C GLY A 176 2.71 -10.74 11.39
N ASN A 177 2.04 -11.83 11.79
CA ASN A 177 2.53 -13.21 11.74
C ASN A 177 1.90 -14.02 10.59
N THR A 178 1.07 -13.39 9.76
CA THR A 178 0.41 -14.09 8.64
C THR A 178 1.42 -14.51 7.58
N THR A 179 1.36 -15.77 7.17
CA THR A 179 2.18 -16.32 6.09
C THR A 179 1.94 -15.55 4.79
N GLY A 180 3.02 -15.21 4.07
CA GLY A 180 2.95 -14.46 2.81
C GLY A 180 3.10 -12.94 2.96
N MET A 181 3.04 -12.41 4.17
CA MET A 181 3.41 -11.01 4.40
C MET A 181 4.92 -10.82 4.27
N THR A 182 5.31 -9.69 3.72
CA THR A 182 6.72 -9.39 3.47
C THR A 182 7.00 -7.92 3.64
N LEU A 183 7.99 -7.60 4.48
CA LEU A 183 8.64 -6.29 4.50
C LEU A 183 9.89 -6.34 3.64
N ARG A 184 10.12 -5.32 2.82
CA ARG A 184 11.26 -5.24 1.89
C ARG A 184 12.00 -3.93 2.07
N VAL A 185 13.32 -4.02 1.99
CA VAL A 185 14.19 -2.85 1.88
C VAL A 185 15.00 -2.99 0.59
N ASP A 186 14.99 -1.96 -0.22
CA ASP A 186 15.66 -1.93 -1.53
C ASP A 186 15.28 -3.15 -2.42
N GLY A 187 14.00 -3.54 -2.36
CA GLY A 187 13.47 -4.67 -3.15
C GLY A 187 13.77 -6.05 -2.58
N THR A 188 14.60 -6.15 -1.53
CA THR A 188 14.96 -7.43 -0.89
C THR A 188 14.11 -7.67 0.36
N PRO A 189 13.53 -8.86 0.56
CA PRO A 189 12.86 -9.22 1.80
C PRO A 189 13.79 -9.02 2.99
N SER A 190 13.29 -8.40 4.05
CA SER A 190 14.06 -8.12 5.25
C SER A 190 13.50 -8.89 6.43
N ALA A 191 14.29 -9.81 6.97
CA ALA A 191 13.97 -10.57 8.17
C ALA A 191 14.37 -9.84 9.47
N ILE A 192 14.97 -8.67 9.36
CA ILE A 192 15.47 -7.92 10.53
C ILE A 192 14.55 -6.79 10.97
N ILE A 193 13.52 -6.45 10.17
CA ILE A 193 12.54 -5.44 10.55
C ILE A 193 11.51 -6.08 11.48
N THR A 194 11.33 -5.47 12.65
CA THR A 194 10.38 -5.93 13.67
C THR A 194 9.08 -5.16 13.65
N THR A 195 9.12 -3.87 13.31
CA THR A 195 7.92 -3.02 13.24
C THR A 195 8.04 -2.03 12.12
N LEU A 196 6.92 -1.65 11.55
CA LEU A 196 6.84 -0.55 10.58
C LEU A 196 5.59 0.29 10.87
N ASP A 197 5.82 1.52 11.31
CA ASP A 197 4.77 2.51 11.52
C ASP A 197 4.86 3.57 10.43
N LEU A 198 3.72 3.87 9.82
CA LEU A 198 3.57 4.89 8.78
C LEU A 198 2.60 5.96 9.25
N ALA A 199 2.92 7.21 8.99
CA ALA A 199 2.05 8.36 9.24
C ALA A 199 2.02 9.27 8.00
N LEU A 200 0.86 9.38 7.39
CA LEU A 200 0.58 10.29 6.28
C LEU A 200 -0.17 11.50 6.82
N ASP A 201 0.33 12.69 6.57
CA ASP A 201 -0.36 13.97 6.82
C ASP A 201 -0.51 14.72 5.50
N ASN A 202 -1.73 15.06 5.13
CA ASN A 202 -2.01 15.83 3.93
C ASN A 202 -1.85 17.35 4.14
N GLY A 203 -1.54 17.79 5.36
CA GLY A 203 -1.34 19.19 5.70
C GLY A 203 -2.57 20.06 5.45
N ASN A 204 -3.76 19.47 5.51
CA ASN A 204 -5.01 20.20 5.30
C ASN A 204 -5.31 21.13 6.46
N ASP A 205 -5.89 22.28 6.18
CA ASP A 205 -6.27 23.31 7.17
C ASP A 205 -7.58 24.00 6.79
N TYR A 206 -8.26 24.60 7.77
CA TYR A 206 -9.49 25.35 7.54
C TYR A 206 -9.21 26.77 6.99
N ALA A 207 -9.95 27.16 5.97
CA ALA A 207 -10.07 28.56 5.57
C ALA A 207 -11.29 29.17 6.29
N LEU A 208 -11.02 29.88 7.36
CA LEU A 208 -12.05 30.60 8.12
C LEU A 208 -12.28 31.98 7.51
N ALA A 209 -13.51 32.49 7.61
CA ALA A 209 -13.88 33.84 7.25
C ALA A 209 -14.58 34.51 8.44
N ALA A 210 -14.47 35.82 8.55
CA ALA A 210 -15.13 36.59 9.59
C ALA A 210 -16.66 36.43 9.50
N PHE A 211 -17.30 36.34 10.63
CA PHE A 211 -18.77 36.20 10.74
C PHE A 211 -19.38 34.93 10.13
N GLN A 212 -18.58 33.89 9.90
CA GLN A 212 -19.01 32.58 9.44
C GLN A 212 -18.87 31.55 10.56
N SER A 213 -19.94 30.78 10.81
CA SER A 213 -19.93 29.69 11.81
C SER A 213 -19.33 28.39 11.28
N VAL A 214 -19.16 28.27 9.96
CA VAL A 214 -18.58 27.12 9.29
C VAL A 214 -17.38 27.54 8.44
N PRO A 215 -16.38 26.68 8.25
CA PRO A 215 -15.27 26.98 7.36
C PRO A 215 -15.73 27.24 5.92
N GLN A 216 -15.21 28.26 5.29
CA GLN A 216 -15.51 28.54 3.89
C GLN A 216 -15.07 27.39 2.97
N ARG A 217 -13.88 26.87 3.23
CA ARG A 217 -13.31 25.70 2.54
C ARG A 217 -12.25 25.04 3.40
N ILE A 218 -11.90 23.80 3.06
CA ILE A 218 -10.70 23.15 3.54
C ILE A 218 -9.58 23.43 2.52
N LYS A 219 -8.47 23.97 2.98
CA LYS A 219 -7.28 24.21 2.15
C LYS A 219 -6.54 22.89 2.04
N VAL A 220 -6.22 22.46 0.82
CA VAL A 220 -5.35 21.30 0.59
C VAL A 220 -3.90 21.73 0.82
N GLY A 221 -3.24 21.03 1.73
CA GLY A 221 -1.85 21.26 2.07
C GLY A 221 -0.89 20.39 1.26
N ARG A 222 0.33 20.29 1.72
CA ARG A 222 1.34 19.39 1.15
C ARG A 222 1.35 18.10 1.92
N SER A 223 1.16 17.00 1.20
CA SER A 223 1.28 15.65 1.75
C SER A 223 2.70 15.38 2.26
N ASN A 224 2.80 14.80 3.44
CA ASN A 224 4.03 14.34 4.06
C ASN A 224 3.82 12.91 4.55
N LEU A 225 4.74 12.01 4.21
CA LEU A 225 4.76 10.65 4.71
C LEU A 225 6.02 10.45 5.52
N SER A 226 5.84 10.13 6.77
CA SER A 226 6.91 9.81 7.72
C SER A 226 6.61 8.48 8.40
N GLY A 227 7.58 7.94 9.10
CA GLY A 227 7.36 6.71 9.84
C GLY A 227 8.52 6.35 10.74
N ARG A 228 8.35 5.21 11.38
CA ARG A 228 9.36 4.57 12.22
C ARG A 228 9.50 3.12 11.81
N MET A 229 10.71 2.63 11.85
CA MET A 229 11.05 1.25 11.54
C MET A 229 11.90 0.71 12.68
N GLY A 230 11.39 -0.30 13.38
CA GLY A 230 12.15 -1.09 14.35
C GLY A 230 12.94 -2.16 13.62
N LEU A 231 14.20 -2.36 13.95
CA LEU A 231 15.03 -3.38 13.33
C LEU A 231 16.06 -3.96 14.30
N TYR A 232 16.45 -5.21 14.06
CA TYR A 232 17.62 -5.81 14.69
C TYR A 232 18.89 -5.26 14.04
N LEU A 233 19.83 -4.80 14.86
CA LEU A 233 21.12 -4.30 14.36
C LEU A 233 22.07 -5.48 14.10
N THR A 234 22.09 -5.96 12.85
CA THR A 234 22.95 -7.06 12.41
C THR A 234 24.23 -6.60 11.72
N GLY A 235 24.44 -5.28 11.56
CA GLY A 235 25.61 -4.72 10.89
C GLY A 235 25.54 -3.21 10.72
N SER A 236 26.51 -2.65 10.00
CA SER A 236 26.65 -1.20 9.83
C SER A 236 25.86 -0.62 8.65
N THR A 237 25.16 -1.44 7.86
CA THR A 237 24.54 -1.02 6.60
C THR A 237 23.57 0.17 6.77
N TYR A 238 22.64 0.10 7.72
CA TYR A 238 21.68 1.18 7.96
C TYR A 238 22.33 2.41 8.58
N TRP A 239 23.32 2.21 9.44
CA TRP A 239 24.12 3.30 9.99
C TRP A 239 24.87 4.07 8.90
N THR A 240 25.51 3.33 8.00
CA THR A 240 26.23 3.93 6.85
C THR A 240 25.29 4.69 5.94
N LYS A 241 24.10 4.12 5.63
CA LYS A 241 23.07 4.79 4.83
C LYS A 241 22.53 6.06 5.52
N TYR A 242 22.37 6.03 6.83
CA TYR A 242 21.95 7.20 7.60
C TYR A 242 23.00 8.32 7.52
N LEU A 243 24.29 8.00 7.79
CA LEU A 243 25.38 8.98 7.74
C LEU A 243 25.61 9.56 6.33
N ALA A 244 25.45 8.73 5.30
CA ALA A 244 25.60 9.14 3.89
C ALA A 244 24.32 9.74 3.32
N GLU A 245 23.24 9.87 4.11
CA GLU A 245 21.93 10.30 3.67
C GLU A 245 21.40 9.54 2.43
N THR A 246 21.82 8.29 2.25
CA THR A 246 21.44 7.47 1.10
C THR A 246 19.98 7.07 1.20
N PRO A 247 19.14 7.37 0.19
CA PRO A 247 17.75 6.93 0.19
C PRO A 247 17.64 5.41 0.14
N ILE A 248 16.60 4.88 0.78
CA ILE A 248 16.21 3.46 0.72
C ILE A 248 14.77 3.34 0.21
N ALA A 249 14.47 2.23 -0.46
CA ALA A 249 13.10 1.89 -0.84
C ALA A 249 12.48 1.00 0.24
N LEU A 250 11.26 1.30 0.66
CA LEU A 250 10.49 0.48 1.60
C LEU A 250 9.27 -0.10 0.88
N GLY A 251 8.98 -1.36 1.13
CA GLY A 251 7.81 -2.04 0.63
C GLY A 251 7.22 -2.97 1.69
N ALA A 252 5.91 -3.03 1.76
CA ALA A 252 5.18 -3.97 2.61
C ALA A 252 4.08 -4.65 1.80
N VAL A 253 3.97 -5.96 1.92
CA VAL A 253 2.85 -6.73 1.38
C VAL A 253 2.12 -7.34 2.56
N LEU A 254 0.85 -7.01 2.68
CA LEU A 254 -0.04 -7.41 3.74
C LEU A 254 -1.15 -8.26 3.11
N LEU A 255 -1.24 -9.52 3.50
CA LEU A 255 -2.24 -10.45 2.97
C LEU A 255 -3.19 -10.88 4.09
N ASP A 256 -4.40 -11.26 3.69
CA ASP A 256 -5.31 -11.95 4.58
C ASP A 256 -4.77 -13.36 4.91
N PRO A 257 -5.27 -14.03 5.95
CA PRO A 257 -4.79 -15.36 6.33
C PRO A 257 -4.92 -16.42 5.22
N LEU A 258 -5.80 -16.21 4.26
CA LEU A 258 -5.97 -17.07 3.09
C LEU A 258 -5.09 -16.68 1.90
N GLY A 259 -4.42 -15.51 1.95
CA GLY A 259 -3.58 -15.00 0.88
C GLY A 259 -4.31 -14.57 -0.39
N LEU A 260 -5.64 -14.42 -0.31
CA LEU A 260 -6.50 -14.14 -1.47
C LEU A 260 -6.67 -12.66 -1.72
N THR A 261 -6.62 -11.87 -0.66
CA THR A 261 -6.78 -10.41 -0.71
C THR A 261 -5.76 -9.72 0.20
N GLY A 262 -5.54 -8.46 -0.02
CA GLY A 262 -4.60 -7.72 0.81
C GLY A 262 -4.27 -6.33 0.30
N TYR A 263 -3.17 -5.83 0.80
CA TYR A 263 -2.63 -4.54 0.40
C TYR A 263 -1.13 -4.64 0.18
N ALA A 264 -0.63 -3.88 -0.78
CA ALA A 264 0.80 -3.66 -0.93
C ALA A 264 1.09 -2.18 -0.85
N ILE A 265 2.04 -1.83 0.01
CA ILE A 265 2.51 -0.46 0.20
C ILE A 265 3.90 -0.38 -0.42
N ASP A 266 4.11 0.59 -1.28
CA ASP A 266 5.39 0.85 -1.93
C ASP A 266 5.80 2.31 -1.74
N ILE A 267 6.94 2.51 -1.11
CA ILE A 267 7.54 3.81 -0.87
C ILE A 267 8.94 3.78 -1.50
N PRO A 268 9.07 4.24 -2.77
CA PRO A 268 10.28 4.06 -3.54
C PRO A 268 11.51 4.76 -2.97
N SER A 269 11.32 5.81 -2.16
CA SER A 269 12.44 6.56 -1.65
C SER A 269 12.11 7.19 -0.30
N VAL A 270 12.82 6.78 0.74
CA VAL A 270 12.80 7.39 2.06
C VAL A 270 14.21 7.71 2.53
N LYS A 271 14.37 8.75 3.30
CA LYS A 271 15.59 9.05 4.04
C LYS A 271 15.40 8.73 5.52
N LEU A 272 16.39 8.10 6.13
CA LEU A 272 16.45 7.94 7.57
C LEU A 272 16.68 9.31 8.20
N SER A 273 15.78 9.75 9.06
CA SER A 273 15.84 11.06 9.74
C SER A 273 16.31 10.97 11.18
N GLY A 274 16.33 9.76 11.75
CA GLY A 274 16.84 9.50 13.09
C GLY A 274 17.38 8.08 13.17
N PHE A 275 18.56 7.96 13.76
CA PHE A 275 19.22 6.69 14.05
C PHE A 275 19.76 6.79 15.48
N PRO A 276 18.96 6.44 16.50
CA PRO A 276 19.37 6.57 17.88
C PRO A 276 20.54 5.63 18.18
N LYS A 277 21.37 6.02 19.15
CA LYS A 277 22.41 5.11 19.64
C LYS A 277 21.75 3.87 20.25
N PRO A 278 22.13 2.65 19.84
CA PRO A 278 21.53 1.45 20.38
C PRO A 278 21.79 1.35 21.88
N ASN A 279 20.79 0.91 22.62
CA ASN A 279 20.97 0.52 23.99
C ASN A 279 21.47 -0.93 23.99
N VAL A 280 22.69 -1.15 24.45
CA VAL A 280 23.31 -2.49 24.52
C VAL A 280 22.89 -3.12 25.83
N THR A 281 22.01 -4.09 25.77
CA THR A 281 21.67 -4.99 26.88
C THR A 281 22.18 -6.39 26.56
N GLU A 282 21.99 -7.33 27.46
CA GLU A 282 22.39 -8.75 27.25
C GLU A 282 21.58 -9.46 26.15
N ASN A 283 20.56 -8.79 25.59
CA ASN A 283 19.70 -9.29 24.53
C ASN A 283 20.11 -8.73 23.16
N ASP A 284 19.39 -9.14 22.12
CA ASP A 284 19.54 -8.61 20.75
C ASP A 284 19.45 -7.09 20.72
N ILE A 285 20.34 -6.47 19.95
CA ILE A 285 20.37 -5.02 19.81
C ILE A 285 19.27 -4.63 18.82
N THR A 286 18.26 -3.91 19.32
CA THR A 286 17.19 -3.33 18.47
C THR A 286 17.34 -1.82 18.38
N ILE A 287 16.95 -1.27 17.23
CA ILE A 287 16.97 0.18 16.98
C ILE A 287 15.65 0.59 16.30
N ASP A 288 15.10 1.70 16.78
CA ASP A 288 13.97 2.38 16.13
C ASP A 288 14.48 3.54 15.27
N CYS A 289 14.48 3.35 13.97
CA CYS A 289 14.88 4.37 13.01
C CYS A 289 13.67 5.16 12.56
N SER A 290 13.71 6.47 12.69
CA SER A 290 12.72 7.35 12.06
C SER A 290 13.10 7.61 10.61
N PHE A 291 12.09 7.76 9.75
CA PHE A 291 12.32 8.07 8.34
C PHE A 291 11.26 9.03 7.80
N GLN A 292 11.59 9.64 6.67
CA GLN A 292 10.69 10.49 5.92
C GLN A 292 10.76 10.16 4.44
N ALA A 293 9.60 10.04 3.79
CA ALA A 293 9.52 9.82 2.35
C ALA A 293 9.96 11.08 1.59
N ILE A 294 10.74 10.87 0.54
CA ILE A 294 11.24 11.93 -0.32
C ILE A 294 10.21 12.24 -1.38
N ARG A 295 10.11 13.49 -1.75
CA ARG A 295 9.28 13.95 -2.87
C ARG A 295 9.97 13.64 -4.19
N ASP A 296 9.18 13.21 -5.14
CA ASP A 296 9.62 13.09 -6.51
C ASP A 296 9.99 14.48 -7.07
N ALA A 297 11.17 14.57 -7.69
CA ALA A 297 11.71 15.85 -8.19
C ALA A 297 10.88 16.41 -9.37
N THR A 298 10.21 15.55 -10.11
CA THR A 298 9.42 15.93 -11.29
C THR A 298 8.02 16.38 -10.93
N THR A 299 7.35 15.62 -10.05
CA THR A 299 5.95 15.88 -9.67
C THR A 299 5.83 16.77 -8.44
N GLY A 300 6.87 16.87 -7.61
CA GLY A 300 6.86 17.54 -6.32
C GLY A 300 5.97 16.87 -5.26
N LEU A 301 5.41 15.71 -5.57
CA LEU A 301 4.54 14.93 -4.68
C LEU A 301 5.36 13.89 -3.91
N VAL A 302 4.87 13.53 -2.72
CA VAL A 302 5.44 12.41 -1.98
C VAL A 302 5.18 11.14 -2.78
N ASN A 303 6.25 10.42 -3.08
CA ASN A 303 6.17 9.22 -3.91
C ASN A 303 5.87 8.00 -3.03
N TRP A 304 4.63 7.55 -3.04
CA TRP A 304 4.17 6.33 -2.41
C TRP A 304 2.95 5.79 -3.14
N LYS A 305 2.78 4.48 -3.09
CA LYS A 305 1.62 3.79 -3.65
C LYS A 305 1.08 2.78 -2.65
N TRP A 306 -0.23 2.75 -2.51
CA TRP A 306 -0.94 1.73 -1.75
C TRP A 306 -1.84 0.96 -2.70
N HIS A 307 -1.46 -0.26 -3.02
CA HIS A 307 -2.20 -1.14 -3.91
C HIS A 307 -3.21 -1.97 -3.14
N LYS A 308 -4.40 -2.13 -3.71
CA LYS A 308 -5.39 -3.10 -3.23
C LYS A 308 -5.18 -4.39 -4.03
N LEU A 309 -4.81 -5.45 -3.33
CA LEU A 309 -4.63 -6.79 -3.86
C LEU A 309 -5.95 -7.56 -3.65
N ALA A 310 -6.72 -7.77 -4.73
CA ALA A 310 -8.04 -8.42 -4.61
C ALA A 310 -8.42 -9.16 -5.91
#